data_da619a522c803698ca8ca9f57e9de038
#
_entry.id   da619a522c803698ca8ca9f57e9de038
#
_cell.length_a   1.000
_cell.length_b   1.000
_cell.length_c   1.000
_cell.angle_alpha   90.00
_cell.angle_beta   90.00
_cell.angle_gamma   90.00
#
_symmetry.space_group_name_H-M   'P 1'
#
loop_
_entity.id
_entity.type
_entity.pdbx_description
1 polymer ?
#
loop_
_entity_poly.entity_id
_entity_poly.type
_entity_poly.pdbx_seq_one_letter_code
_entity_poly.pdbx_strand_id
1 'polypeptide(L)'
;WRWSHARHHTDTVIVGRDPEIVAMRPPALFRIVLNVFGILDAVSGWKRMVLNAMGKLDAEEITYIPESEHHKVAKVAQIWVLIYAATILTALLSSSILPLMLIGLPRLYGAWHHVMAGILQHAGLADNVIDHRLNSRTVYMNPISRFIYWNMNYHVEHHMFPMVPYHHLPALHYKVP
;
A
#
# COMPACT_ATOMS: atom_id res chain seq x y z
N TRP A 1 -5.94 -4.51 -2.76
CA TRP A 1 -4.98 -4.34 -1.65
C TRP A 1 -4.89 -5.57 -0.74
N ARG A 2 -5.98 -6.15 -0.26
CA ARG A 2 -5.94 -7.32 0.67
C ARG A 2 -5.02 -8.45 0.16
N TRP A 3 -5.17 -8.83 -1.09
CA TRP A 3 -4.44 -9.96 -1.68
C TRP A 3 -3.00 -9.59 -2.04
N SER A 4 -2.76 -8.38 -2.55
CA SER A 4 -1.40 -7.89 -2.78
C SER A 4 -0.60 -7.83 -1.49
N HIS A 5 -1.21 -7.32 -0.41
CA HIS A 5 -0.57 -7.23 0.89
C HIS A 5 -0.31 -8.61 1.54
N ALA A 6 -1.25 -9.54 1.41
CA ALA A 6 -1.02 -10.92 1.86
C ALA A 6 0.14 -11.59 1.09
N ARG A 7 0.26 -11.31 -0.22
CA ARG A 7 1.38 -11.77 -1.03
C ARG A 7 2.69 -11.09 -0.64
N HIS A 8 2.67 -9.79 -0.38
CA HIS A 8 3.81 -9.05 0.12
C HIS A 8 4.36 -9.64 1.43
N HIS A 9 3.52 -10.03 2.38
CA HIS A 9 3.95 -10.71 3.61
C HIS A 9 4.59 -12.08 3.38
N THR A 10 4.24 -12.78 2.31
CA THR A 10 4.84 -14.09 1.97
C THR A 10 6.13 -13.94 1.18
N ASP A 11 6.15 -12.98 0.27
CA ASP A 11 7.22 -12.77 -0.69
C ASP A 11 7.89 -11.40 -0.56
N THR A 12 8.01 -10.89 0.66
CA THR A 12 8.58 -9.56 0.97
C THR A 12 9.94 -9.36 0.31
N VAL A 13 10.03 -8.35 -0.57
CA VAL A 13 11.24 -8.00 -1.35
C VAL A 13 11.80 -9.17 -2.18
N ILE A 14 10.96 -10.16 -2.50
CA ILE A 14 11.32 -11.19 -3.48
C ILE A 14 11.14 -10.60 -4.89
N VAL A 15 12.23 -10.44 -5.61
CA VAL A 15 12.24 -9.79 -6.93
C VAL A 15 11.31 -10.51 -7.91
N GLY A 16 10.39 -9.75 -8.52
CA GLY A 16 9.41 -10.26 -9.48
C GLY A 16 8.23 -11.01 -8.87
N ARG A 17 8.14 -11.11 -7.53
CA ARG A 17 7.05 -11.79 -6.84
C ARG A 17 6.30 -10.90 -5.85
N ASP A 18 6.97 -9.90 -5.26
CA ASP A 18 6.37 -8.93 -4.37
C ASP A 18 5.58 -7.88 -5.19
N PRO A 19 4.25 -7.82 -5.05
CA PRO A 19 3.43 -6.88 -5.82
C PRO A 19 3.46 -5.45 -5.27
N GLU A 20 4.01 -5.23 -4.08
CA GLU A 20 4.03 -3.92 -3.42
C GLU A 20 5.42 -3.26 -3.51
N ILE A 21 6.49 -4.05 -3.57
CA ILE A 21 7.86 -3.54 -3.63
C ILE A 21 8.57 -4.00 -4.90
N VAL A 22 8.78 -3.07 -5.80
CA VAL A 22 9.63 -3.31 -6.97
C VAL A 22 11.09 -3.06 -6.56
N ALA A 23 11.76 -4.13 -6.12
CA ALA A 23 13.18 -4.07 -5.81
C ALA A 23 13.98 -3.89 -7.11
N MET A 24 14.59 -2.71 -7.28
CA MET A 24 15.43 -2.38 -8.44
C MET A 24 16.83 -2.03 -7.98
N ARG A 25 17.83 -2.61 -8.62
CA ARG A 25 19.24 -2.27 -8.40
C ARG A 25 19.92 -1.94 -9.73
N PRO A 26 20.40 -0.71 -9.95
CA PRO A 26 20.32 0.43 -9.04
C PRO A 26 18.89 0.95 -8.82
N PRO A 27 18.64 1.64 -7.69
CA PRO A 27 17.29 2.15 -7.40
C PRO A 27 16.88 3.20 -8.43
N ALA A 28 15.63 3.15 -8.86
CA ALA A 28 15.05 4.10 -9.82
C ALA A 28 14.70 5.43 -9.14
N LEU A 29 15.71 6.21 -8.76
CA LEU A 29 15.56 7.45 -7.99
C LEU A 29 14.55 8.43 -8.62
N PHE A 30 14.60 8.60 -9.94
CA PHE A 30 13.66 9.47 -10.64
C PHE A 30 12.21 9.02 -10.46
N ARG A 31 11.96 7.71 -10.52
CA ARG A 31 10.63 7.14 -10.30
C ARG A 31 10.16 7.31 -8.85
N ILE A 32 11.08 7.19 -7.89
CA ILE A 32 10.79 7.44 -6.46
C ILE A 32 10.40 8.91 -6.28
N VAL A 33 11.14 9.85 -6.85
CA VAL A 33 10.84 11.29 -6.79
C VAL A 33 9.47 11.60 -7.40
N LEU A 34 9.14 11.03 -8.56
CA LEU A 34 7.81 11.19 -9.16
C LEU A 34 6.69 10.61 -8.28
N ASN A 35 6.97 9.50 -7.59
CA ASN A 35 5.99 8.89 -6.69
C ASN A 35 5.77 9.69 -5.40
N VAL A 36 6.67 10.58 -5.00
CA VAL A 36 6.42 11.51 -3.89
C VAL A 36 5.17 12.37 -4.14
N PHE A 37 4.88 12.67 -5.39
CA PHE A 37 3.65 13.38 -5.80
C PHE A 37 2.45 12.44 -6.04
N GLY A 38 2.63 11.13 -5.95
CA GLY A 38 1.58 10.13 -6.09
C GLY A 38 0.97 9.98 -7.49
N ILE A 39 1.49 10.68 -8.49
CA ILE A 39 0.88 10.74 -9.83
C ILE A 39 0.90 9.38 -10.51
N LEU A 40 2.07 8.71 -10.53
CA LEU A 40 2.21 7.40 -11.18
C LEU A 40 1.33 6.35 -10.52
N ASP A 41 1.33 6.32 -9.19
CA ASP A 41 0.51 5.38 -8.41
C ASP A 41 -0.97 5.68 -8.50
N ALA A 42 -1.36 6.96 -8.57
CA ALA A 42 -2.75 7.35 -8.78
C ALA A 42 -3.25 6.87 -10.14
N VAL A 43 -2.51 7.13 -11.21
CA VAL A 43 -2.89 6.72 -12.58
C VAL A 43 -2.97 5.20 -12.71
N SER A 44 -1.95 4.47 -12.23
CA SER A 44 -1.93 3.01 -12.29
C SER A 44 -3.04 2.39 -11.44
N GLY A 45 -3.26 2.91 -10.23
CA GLY A 45 -4.31 2.45 -9.33
C GLY A 45 -5.72 2.74 -9.87
N TRP A 46 -5.95 3.89 -10.51
CA TRP A 46 -7.21 4.19 -11.18
C TRP A 46 -7.47 3.25 -12.35
N LYS A 47 -6.46 3.05 -13.21
CA LYS A 47 -6.57 2.10 -14.32
C LYS A 47 -6.93 0.70 -13.82
N ARG A 48 -6.20 0.19 -12.81
CA ARG A 48 -6.45 -1.13 -12.20
C ARG A 48 -7.87 -1.21 -11.62
N MET A 49 -8.28 -0.20 -10.87
CA MET A 49 -9.63 -0.15 -10.28
C MET A 49 -10.74 -0.21 -11.34
N VAL A 50 -10.61 0.55 -12.44
CA VAL A 50 -11.61 0.53 -13.54
C VAL A 50 -11.63 -0.83 -14.23
N LEU A 51 -10.47 -1.43 -14.52
CA LEU A 51 -10.40 -2.76 -15.10
C LEU A 51 -11.03 -3.81 -14.18
N ASN A 52 -10.72 -3.78 -12.90
CA ASN A 52 -11.30 -4.70 -11.91
C ASN A 52 -12.81 -4.51 -11.78
N ALA A 53 -13.33 -3.27 -11.85
CA ALA A 53 -14.77 -3.01 -11.88
C ALA A 53 -15.46 -3.63 -13.11
N MET A 54 -14.74 -3.75 -14.22
CA MET A 54 -15.18 -4.47 -15.43
C MET A 54 -15.01 -5.99 -15.36
N GLY A 55 -14.54 -6.53 -14.22
CA GLY A 55 -14.24 -7.94 -14.04
C GLY A 55 -12.94 -8.41 -14.71
N LYS A 56 -12.05 -7.48 -15.07
CA LYS A 56 -10.77 -7.78 -15.71
C LYS A 56 -9.64 -7.58 -14.70
N LEU A 57 -8.99 -8.67 -14.30
CA LEU A 57 -7.75 -8.63 -13.53
C LEU A 57 -6.54 -8.59 -14.47
N ASP A 58 -5.47 -7.93 -14.05
CA ASP A 58 -4.23 -7.95 -14.81
C ASP A 58 -3.44 -9.26 -14.56
N ALA A 59 -2.40 -9.47 -15.35
CA ALA A 59 -1.59 -10.69 -15.28
C ALA A 59 -0.91 -10.89 -13.93
N GLU A 60 -0.56 -9.80 -13.25
CA GLU A 60 0.02 -9.84 -11.92
C GLU A 60 -1.04 -10.22 -10.87
N GLU A 61 -2.21 -9.60 -10.90
CA GLU A 61 -3.31 -9.85 -9.96
C GLU A 61 -3.77 -11.31 -9.97
N ILE A 62 -3.80 -11.94 -11.15
CA ILE A 62 -4.16 -13.36 -11.32
C ILE A 62 -3.19 -14.29 -10.55
N THR A 63 -1.93 -13.87 -10.33
CA THR A 63 -0.95 -14.71 -9.64
C THR A 63 -1.18 -14.81 -8.13
N TYR A 64 -1.89 -13.86 -7.53
CA TYR A 64 -2.08 -13.80 -6.07
C TYR A 64 -3.55 -13.69 -5.63
N ILE A 65 -4.50 -13.42 -6.53
CA ILE A 65 -5.93 -13.39 -6.19
C ILE A 65 -6.54 -14.75 -6.52
N PRO A 66 -7.08 -15.50 -5.53
CA PRO A 66 -7.77 -16.75 -5.81
C PRO A 66 -8.97 -16.54 -6.75
N GLU A 67 -9.21 -17.46 -7.67
CA GLU A 67 -10.29 -17.39 -8.64
C GLU A 67 -11.67 -17.20 -7.98
N SER A 68 -11.90 -17.86 -6.84
CA SER A 68 -13.12 -17.73 -6.04
C SER A 68 -13.38 -16.31 -5.51
N GLU A 69 -12.35 -15.44 -5.50
CA GLU A 69 -12.44 -14.07 -4.99
C GLU A 69 -12.57 -13.01 -6.10
N HIS A 70 -12.38 -13.40 -7.38
CA HIS A 70 -12.43 -12.45 -8.51
C HIS A 70 -13.72 -11.62 -8.54
N HIS A 71 -14.87 -12.25 -8.30
CA HIS A 71 -16.16 -11.55 -8.25
C HIS A 71 -16.27 -10.54 -7.11
N LYS A 72 -15.64 -10.82 -5.97
CA LYS A 72 -15.62 -9.89 -4.82
C LYS A 72 -14.71 -8.69 -5.11
N VAL A 73 -13.56 -8.94 -5.77
CA VAL A 73 -12.66 -7.86 -6.22
C VAL A 73 -13.40 -6.92 -7.17
N ALA A 74 -14.11 -7.47 -8.18
CA ALA A 74 -14.90 -6.68 -9.11
C ALA A 74 -15.99 -5.86 -8.39
N LYS A 75 -16.74 -6.48 -7.48
CA LYS A 75 -17.79 -5.80 -6.71
C LYS A 75 -17.23 -4.65 -5.84
N VAL A 76 -16.12 -4.87 -5.16
CA VAL A 76 -15.47 -3.82 -4.36
C VAL A 76 -14.96 -2.68 -5.25
N ALA A 77 -14.37 -3.00 -6.41
CA ALA A 77 -13.92 -2.00 -7.37
C ALA A 77 -15.09 -1.17 -7.92
N GLN A 78 -16.25 -1.79 -8.22
CA GLN A 78 -17.46 -1.08 -8.64
C GLN A 78 -17.95 -0.10 -7.56
N ILE A 79 -17.96 -0.51 -6.29
CA ILE A 79 -18.34 0.37 -5.18
C ILE A 79 -17.41 1.59 -5.11
N TRP A 80 -16.10 1.40 -5.25
CA TRP A 80 -15.16 2.52 -5.25
C TRP A 80 -15.32 3.45 -6.46
N VAL A 81 -15.57 2.90 -7.64
CA VAL A 81 -15.89 3.72 -8.84
C VAL A 81 -17.13 4.57 -8.58
N LEU A 82 -18.17 4.02 -7.98
CA LEU A 82 -19.40 4.76 -7.62
C LEU A 82 -19.11 5.85 -6.57
N ILE A 83 -18.31 5.55 -5.54
CA ILE A 83 -17.91 6.55 -4.53
C ILE A 83 -17.19 7.73 -5.20
N TYR A 84 -16.23 7.47 -6.07
CA TYR A 84 -15.52 8.52 -6.78
C TYR A 84 -16.43 9.31 -7.73
N ALA A 85 -17.31 8.64 -8.46
CA ALA A 85 -18.28 9.31 -9.32
C ALA A 85 -19.23 10.22 -8.50
N ALA A 86 -19.75 9.73 -7.38
CA ALA A 86 -20.58 10.51 -6.47
C ALA A 86 -19.79 11.70 -5.88
N THR A 87 -18.54 11.52 -5.52
CA THR A 87 -17.66 12.61 -5.00
C THR A 87 -17.47 13.69 -6.05
N ILE A 88 -17.18 13.32 -7.30
CA ILE A 88 -17.04 14.29 -8.40
C ILE A 88 -18.35 15.03 -8.63
N LEU A 89 -19.46 14.32 -8.69
CA LEU A 89 -20.78 14.93 -8.86
C LEU A 89 -21.09 15.91 -7.72
N THR A 90 -20.82 15.54 -6.47
CA THR A 90 -21.02 16.41 -5.31
C THR A 90 -20.14 17.66 -5.42
N ALA A 91 -18.89 17.53 -5.82
CA ALA A 91 -17.99 18.67 -6.02
C ALA A 91 -18.53 19.65 -7.08
N LEU A 92 -19.04 19.11 -8.19
CA LEU A 92 -19.64 19.91 -9.28
C LEU A 92 -20.92 20.61 -8.82
N LEU A 93 -21.86 19.89 -8.18
CA LEU A 93 -23.14 20.43 -7.72
C LEU A 93 -22.97 21.50 -6.63
N SER A 94 -21.99 21.31 -5.73
CA SER A 94 -21.67 22.26 -4.67
C SER A 94 -20.75 23.39 -5.11
N SER A 95 -20.23 23.36 -6.34
CA SER A 95 -19.17 24.25 -6.83
C SER A 95 -18.00 24.37 -5.86
N SER A 96 -17.63 23.25 -5.21
CA SER A 96 -16.62 23.17 -4.16
C SER A 96 -15.65 22.03 -4.43
N ILE A 97 -14.35 22.28 -4.21
CA ILE A 97 -13.30 21.26 -4.30
C ILE A 97 -13.25 20.38 -3.02
N LEU A 98 -13.93 20.78 -1.95
CA LEU A 98 -13.85 20.12 -0.64
C LEU A 98 -14.17 18.61 -0.68
N PRO A 99 -15.19 18.12 -1.40
CA PRO A 99 -15.42 16.67 -1.53
C PRO A 99 -14.21 15.91 -2.10
N LEU A 100 -13.56 16.48 -3.10
CA LEU A 100 -12.35 15.90 -3.70
C LEU A 100 -11.15 15.97 -2.75
N MET A 101 -11.02 17.04 -1.96
CA MET A 101 -9.98 17.17 -0.94
C MET A 101 -10.10 16.09 0.15
N LEU A 102 -11.30 15.61 0.43
CA LEU A 102 -11.55 14.56 1.43
C LEU A 102 -11.46 13.15 0.81
N ILE A 103 -11.89 12.98 -0.45
CA ILE A 103 -11.96 11.68 -1.13
C ILE A 103 -11.30 11.81 -2.50
N GLY A 104 -10.19 11.09 -2.70
CA GLY A 104 -9.44 11.03 -3.96
C GLY A 104 -8.13 11.82 -3.94
N LEU A 105 -8.14 13.12 -3.73
CA LEU A 105 -6.93 13.94 -3.66
C LEU A 105 -5.98 13.60 -2.51
N PRO A 106 -6.39 13.02 -1.37
CA PRO A 106 -5.45 12.52 -0.36
C PRO A 106 -4.41 11.56 -0.91
N ARG A 107 -4.75 10.82 -1.94
CA ARG A 107 -3.80 9.92 -2.63
C ARG A 107 -2.65 10.68 -3.30
N LEU A 108 -2.84 11.94 -3.67
CA LEU A 108 -1.80 12.79 -4.25
C LEU A 108 -1.02 13.54 -3.18
N TYR A 109 -1.70 14.35 -2.37
CA TYR A 109 -1.00 15.18 -1.39
C TYR A 109 -0.46 14.41 -0.16
N GLY A 110 -0.97 13.19 0.10
CA GLY A 110 -0.45 12.28 1.13
C GLY A 110 0.58 11.28 0.62
N ALA A 111 0.84 11.22 -0.68
CA ALA A 111 1.74 10.23 -1.29
C ALA A 111 3.16 10.27 -0.74
N TRP A 112 3.69 11.47 -0.47
CA TRP A 112 5.02 11.63 0.11
C TRP A 112 5.20 10.85 1.42
N HIS A 113 4.16 10.83 2.27
CA HIS A 113 4.19 10.10 3.54
C HIS A 113 4.26 8.59 3.28
N HIS A 114 3.47 8.08 2.33
CA HIS A 114 3.47 6.68 1.95
C HIS A 114 4.82 6.25 1.37
N VAL A 115 5.41 7.05 0.48
CA VAL A 115 6.74 6.78 -0.10
C VAL A 115 7.82 6.77 0.98
N MET A 116 7.83 7.78 1.88
CA MET A 116 8.78 7.82 2.98
C MET A 116 8.64 6.61 3.91
N ALA A 117 7.41 6.25 4.26
CA ALA A 117 7.13 5.08 5.08
C ALA A 117 7.65 3.79 4.44
N GLY A 118 7.35 3.55 3.16
CA GLY A 118 7.83 2.37 2.42
C GLY A 118 9.35 2.29 2.34
N ILE A 119 10.04 3.43 2.10
CA ILE A 119 11.50 3.51 2.12
C ILE A 119 12.04 3.13 3.51
N LEU A 120 11.43 3.62 4.57
CA LEU A 120 11.86 3.33 5.94
C LEU A 120 11.71 1.84 6.30
N GLN A 121 10.73 1.16 5.71
CA GLN A 121 10.43 -0.24 6.03
C GLN A 121 11.42 -1.23 5.45
N HIS A 122 11.80 -1.09 4.18
CA HIS A 122 12.50 -2.15 3.42
C HIS A 122 13.73 -1.67 2.65
N ALA A 123 13.85 -0.37 2.36
CA ALA A 123 14.88 0.10 1.45
C ALA A 123 16.31 -0.17 1.97
N GLY A 124 17.18 -0.67 1.09
CA GLY A 124 18.57 -0.97 1.40
C GLY A 124 18.80 -2.23 2.23
N LEU A 125 17.76 -3.00 2.53
CA LEU A 125 17.86 -4.31 3.18
C LEU A 125 18.02 -5.42 2.14
N ALA A 126 18.13 -6.67 2.61
CA ALA A 126 18.33 -7.82 1.73
C ALA A 126 17.08 -8.09 0.87
N ASP A 127 17.32 -8.42 -0.40
CA ASP A 127 16.30 -8.94 -1.33
C ASP A 127 16.44 -10.46 -1.48
N ASN A 128 15.39 -11.10 -1.97
CA ASN A 128 15.33 -12.54 -2.22
C ASN A 128 15.64 -13.41 -0.98
N VAL A 129 15.31 -12.91 0.21
CA VAL A 129 15.40 -13.63 1.48
C VAL A 129 14.04 -13.76 2.14
N ILE A 130 13.78 -14.92 2.77
CA ILE A 130 12.49 -15.20 3.43
C ILE A 130 12.47 -14.65 4.86
N ASP A 131 13.63 -14.51 5.50
CA ASP A 131 13.72 -14.03 6.88
C ASP A 131 13.40 -12.53 6.96
N HIS A 132 12.26 -12.19 7.56
CA HIS A 132 11.80 -10.81 7.69
C HIS A 132 12.73 -9.92 8.52
N ARG A 133 13.59 -10.47 9.36
CA ARG A 133 14.61 -9.71 10.10
C ARG A 133 15.71 -9.15 9.19
N LEU A 134 15.86 -9.71 7.99
CA LEU A 134 16.86 -9.29 7.01
C LEU A 134 16.30 -8.35 5.95
N ASN A 135 14.99 -8.41 5.68
CA ASN A 135 14.33 -7.63 4.62
C ASN A 135 13.36 -6.56 5.13
N SER A 136 13.15 -6.46 6.44
CA SER A 136 12.29 -5.48 7.09
C SER A 136 13.01 -4.86 8.29
N ARG A 137 12.59 -3.65 8.71
CA ARG A 137 13.17 -2.99 9.89
C ARG A 137 12.12 -2.30 10.75
N THR A 138 12.37 -2.26 12.05
CA THR A 138 11.68 -1.38 12.98
C THR A 138 12.41 -0.05 13.07
N VAL A 139 11.66 1.07 13.02
CA VAL A 139 12.17 2.43 13.09
C VAL A 139 11.57 3.13 14.31
N TYR A 140 12.41 3.68 15.17
CA TYR A 140 11.94 4.44 16.32
C TYR A 140 11.47 5.82 15.89
N MET A 141 10.24 6.16 16.26
CA MET A 141 9.58 7.40 15.90
C MET A 141 8.99 8.08 17.15
N ASN A 142 8.78 9.40 17.06
CA ASN A 142 8.04 10.12 18.09
C ASN A 142 6.56 9.67 18.15
N PRO A 143 5.86 9.94 19.28
CA PRO A 143 4.47 9.46 19.47
C PRO A 143 3.48 9.92 18.39
N ILE A 144 3.63 11.14 17.86
CA ILE A 144 2.75 11.70 16.84
C ILE A 144 2.93 10.93 15.52
N SER A 145 4.18 10.73 15.08
CA SER A 145 4.47 9.97 13.87
C SER A 145 4.00 8.51 13.99
N ARG A 146 4.19 7.89 15.16
CA ARG A 146 3.68 6.54 15.44
C ARG A 146 2.16 6.46 15.32
N PHE A 147 1.45 7.45 15.87
CA PHE A 147 0.00 7.51 15.79
C PHE A 147 -0.48 7.66 14.34
N ILE A 148 0.08 8.60 13.59
CA ILE A 148 -0.27 8.81 12.17
C ILE A 148 0.05 7.57 11.34
N TYR A 149 1.13 6.87 11.67
CA TYR A 149 1.59 5.68 10.96
C TYR A 149 1.02 4.37 11.52
N TRP A 150 0.06 4.42 12.44
CA TRP A 150 -0.63 3.25 13.01
C TRP A 150 0.34 2.22 13.61
N ASN A 151 1.40 2.66 14.26
CA ASN A 151 2.49 1.82 14.79
C ASN A 151 3.17 0.91 13.73
N MET A 152 2.97 1.14 12.42
CA MET A 152 3.63 0.38 11.35
C MET A 152 5.14 0.62 11.27
N ASN A 153 5.67 1.50 12.12
CA ASN A 153 7.09 1.63 12.37
C ASN A 153 7.72 0.36 13.02
N TYR A 154 6.92 -0.48 13.69
CA TYR A 154 7.29 -1.82 14.16
C TYR A 154 7.10 -2.86 13.05
N HIS A 155 7.81 -2.65 11.94
CA HIS A 155 7.51 -3.34 10.70
C HIS A 155 8.02 -4.78 10.64
N VAL A 156 9.15 -5.07 11.29
CA VAL A 156 9.64 -6.45 11.45
C VAL A 156 8.62 -7.29 12.22
N GLU A 157 8.12 -6.75 13.34
CA GLU A 157 7.11 -7.42 14.17
C GLU A 157 5.82 -7.64 13.40
N HIS A 158 5.41 -6.66 12.59
CA HIS A 158 4.24 -6.78 11.72
C HIS A 158 4.41 -7.89 10.67
N HIS A 159 5.57 -7.99 10.02
CA HIS A 159 5.84 -9.07 9.06
C HIS A 159 5.95 -10.45 9.71
N MET A 160 6.61 -10.54 10.87
CA MET A 160 6.76 -11.80 11.59
C MET A 160 5.43 -12.29 12.19
N PHE A 161 4.55 -11.37 12.61
CA PHE A 161 3.30 -11.66 13.30
C PHE A 161 2.12 -10.87 12.72
N PRO A 162 1.75 -11.11 11.46
CA PRO A 162 0.78 -10.28 10.73
C PRO A 162 -0.64 -10.30 11.32
N MET A 163 -0.94 -11.28 12.18
CA MET A 163 -2.23 -11.37 12.87
C MET A 163 -2.32 -10.48 14.12
N VAL A 164 -1.19 -9.89 14.56
CA VAL A 164 -1.19 -8.98 15.72
C VAL A 164 -1.69 -7.60 15.27
N PRO A 165 -2.77 -7.08 15.90
CA PRO A 165 -3.29 -5.76 15.53
C PRO A 165 -2.27 -4.65 15.77
N TYR A 166 -2.29 -3.61 14.93
CA TYR A 166 -1.34 -2.49 14.97
C TYR A 166 -1.16 -1.84 16.33
N HIS A 167 -2.22 -1.78 17.15
CA HIS A 167 -2.19 -1.18 18.49
C HIS A 167 -1.46 -2.05 19.52
N HIS A 168 -1.23 -3.34 19.23
CA HIS A 168 -0.46 -4.25 20.06
C HIS A 168 0.99 -4.42 19.61
N LEU A 169 1.39 -3.89 18.45
CA LEU A 169 2.77 -3.99 17.97
C LEU A 169 3.80 -3.41 18.95
N PRO A 170 3.56 -2.26 19.63
CA PRO A 170 4.49 -1.78 20.66
C PRO A 170 4.71 -2.78 21.80
N ALA A 171 3.63 -3.44 22.27
CA ALA A 171 3.73 -4.41 23.34
C ALA A 171 4.42 -5.71 22.86
N LEU A 172 4.23 -6.08 21.60
CA LEU A 172 4.91 -7.22 20.99
C LEU A 172 6.42 -6.96 20.90
N HIS A 173 6.84 -5.77 20.45
CA HIS A 173 8.24 -5.38 20.32
C HIS A 173 9.06 -5.59 21.59
N TYR A 174 8.48 -5.33 22.77
CA TYR A 174 9.16 -5.56 24.06
C TYR A 174 9.22 -7.04 24.46
N LYS A 175 8.55 -7.94 23.75
CA LYS A 175 8.50 -9.40 24.05
C LYS A 175 9.34 -10.22 23.07
N VAL A 176 9.62 -9.66 21.90
CA VAL A 176 10.42 -10.33 20.87
C VAL A 176 11.86 -9.85 21.02
N PRO A 177 12.85 -10.76 21.17
CA PRO A 177 14.26 -10.40 21.30
C PRO A 177 14.85 -9.83 20.02
#